data_7b2519b7d20f6fcb4abd872c2fa75b4f
#
_entry.id   7b2519b7d20f6fcb4abd872c2fa75b4f
#
_cell.length_a   1.000
_cell.length_b   1.000
_cell.length_c   1.000
_cell.angle_alpha   90.00
_cell.angle_beta   90.00
_cell.angle_gamma   90.00
#
_symmetry.space_group_name_H-M   'P 1'
#
loop_
_entity.id
_entity.type
_entity.pdbx_description
1 polymer ?
#
loop_
_entity_poly.entity_id
_entity_poly.type
_entity_poly.pdbx_seq_one_letter_code
_entity_poly.pdbx_strand_id
1 'polypeptide(L)'
;MKLVHFLKSHVQFTVFLVLALLIGGVAVFAPAIAPADPYEAVMDNSLLPADGQHICGTDKLGRDVLSRVIYGTRSSLSMTLILVGVIFVVGTGLGILAGYFGGALDAVIMRIADMMISFPGLVLAIAIAGMLGPNLVNAVIAISAVSWTKYARLARSLVLKIKSELYMEAAVVTGTRTLGILKRYVVPNMITTLIVTAATDIGTMMLELAGLSFLGFGATAPTPEWGLMLNEGRTYLTKAPWLMIYPGIAIVIVVVVFNMLGDSIRDILDPKQE
;
A
#
# COMPACT_ATOMS: atom_id res chain seq x y z
N MET A 1 -21.70 -24.91 -0.95
CA MET A 1 -22.48 -24.53 0.25
C MET A 1 -21.63 -23.83 1.31
N LYS A 2 -20.48 -24.37 1.77
CA LYS A 2 -19.65 -23.76 2.84
C LYS A 2 -19.20 -22.32 2.55
N LEU A 3 -18.74 -22.00 1.32
CA LEU A 3 -18.27 -20.66 0.95
C LEU A 3 -19.39 -19.61 1.00
N VAL A 4 -20.57 -19.95 0.49
CA VAL A 4 -21.74 -19.03 0.50
C VAL A 4 -22.22 -18.76 1.91
N HIS A 5 -22.18 -19.76 2.79
CA HIS A 5 -22.52 -19.58 4.21
C HIS A 5 -21.48 -18.69 4.90
N PHE A 6 -20.18 -18.91 4.68
CA PHE A 6 -19.10 -18.08 5.21
C PHE A 6 -19.23 -16.61 4.77
N LEU A 7 -19.49 -16.36 3.47
CA LEU A 7 -19.67 -14.99 2.96
C LEU A 7 -20.91 -14.30 3.56
N LYS A 8 -21.98 -15.05 3.83
CA LYS A 8 -23.18 -14.50 4.47
C LYS A 8 -23.00 -14.25 5.96
N SER A 9 -22.18 -15.01 6.67
CA SER A 9 -21.86 -14.78 8.08
C SER A 9 -20.90 -13.61 8.30
N HIS A 10 -20.06 -13.27 7.28
CA HIS A 10 -19.08 -12.18 7.35
C HIS A 10 -19.42 -11.10 6.31
N VAL A 11 -20.55 -10.40 6.51
CA VAL A 11 -21.09 -9.42 5.53
C VAL A 11 -20.10 -8.30 5.26
N GLN A 12 -19.47 -7.74 6.30
CA GLN A 12 -18.50 -6.65 6.16
C GLN A 12 -17.30 -7.06 5.29
N PHE A 13 -16.70 -8.21 5.57
CA PHE A 13 -15.64 -8.77 4.74
C PHE A 13 -16.06 -8.94 3.28
N THR A 14 -17.25 -9.50 3.07
CA THR A 14 -17.76 -9.76 1.71
C THR A 14 -17.96 -8.49 0.93
N VAL A 15 -18.55 -7.45 1.53
CA VAL A 15 -18.77 -6.15 0.89
C VAL A 15 -17.44 -5.51 0.50
N PHE A 16 -16.49 -5.41 1.42
CA PHE A 16 -15.22 -4.75 1.13
C PHE A 16 -14.31 -5.58 0.22
N LEU A 17 -14.40 -6.92 0.25
CA LEU A 17 -13.74 -7.78 -0.73
C LEU A 17 -14.28 -7.53 -2.15
N VAL A 18 -15.60 -7.46 -2.32
CA VAL A 18 -16.21 -7.17 -3.62
C VAL A 18 -15.79 -5.78 -4.11
N LEU A 19 -15.81 -4.76 -3.24
CA LEU A 19 -15.35 -3.42 -3.60
C LEU A 19 -13.86 -3.40 -3.97
N ALA A 20 -13.00 -4.09 -3.24
CA ALA A 20 -11.57 -4.20 -3.58
C ALA A 20 -11.35 -4.91 -4.93
N LEU A 21 -12.13 -5.98 -5.21
CA LEU A 21 -12.09 -6.65 -6.50
C LEU A 21 -12.60 -5.76 -7.64
N LEU A 22 -13.63 -4.94 -7.41
CA LEU A 22 -14.10 -3.94 -8.38
C LEU A 22 -13.04 -2.89 -8.68
N ILE A 23 -12.37 -2.36 -7.63
CA ILE A 23 -11.25 -1.41 -7.80
C ILE A 23 -10.11 -2.06 -8.59
N GLY A 24 -9.75 -3.30 -8.26
CA GLY A 24 -8.77 -4.07 -9.02
C GLY A 24 -9.19 -4.29 -10.47
N GLY A 25 -10.48 -4.57 -10.70
CA GLY A 25 -11.07 -4.65 -12.03
C GLY A 25 -10.93 -3.35 -12.82
N VAL A 26 -11.26 -2.21 -12.20
CA VAL A 26 -11.04 -0.89 -12.83
C VAL A 26 -9.56 -0.67 -13.18
N ALA A 27 -8.64 -1.04 -12.30
CA ALA A 27 -7.20 -0.91 -12.57
C ALA A 27 -6.74 -1.77 -13.76
N VAL A 28 -7.24 -3.00 -13.89
CA VAL A 28 -6.89 -3.92 -14.99
C VAL A 28 -7.54 -3.49 -16.31
N PHE A 29 -8.82 -3.17 -16.28
CA PHE A 29 -9.62 -2.82 -17.45
C PHE A 29 -9.63 -1.31 -17.74
N ALA A 30 -8.79 -0.49 -17.10
CA ALA A 30 -8.71 0.94 -17.32
C ALA A 30 -8.66 1.33 -18.81
N PRO A 31 -7.87 0.66 -19.69
CA PRO A 31 -7.83 0.99 -21.11
C PRO A 31 -9.14 0.74 -21.87
N ALA A 32 -10.00 -0.13 -21.36
CA ALA A 32 -11.28 -0.45 -21.97
C ALA A 32 -12.46 0.37 -21.41
N ILE A 33 -12.29 0.92 -20.19
CA ILE A 33 -13.34 1.65 -19.46
C ILE A 33 -13.22 3.16 -19.67
N ALA A 34 -12.00 3.67 -19.85
CA ALA A 34 -11.75 5.09 -19.99
C ALA A 34 -12.43 5.64 -21.25
N PRO A 35 -13.21 6.74 -21.14
CA PRO A 35 -13.92 7.31 -22.29
C PRO A 35 -13.01 7.97 -23.33
N ALA A 36 -11.80 8.42 -22.93
CA ALA A 36 -10.83 9.09 -23.79
C ALA A 36 -9.40 8.65 -23.45
N ASP A 37 -8.44 8.96 -24.32
CA ASP A 37 -7.02 8.76 -24.03
C ASP A 37 -6.59 9.71 -22.90
N PRO A 38 -6.07 9.21 -21.76
CA PRO A 38 -5.65 10.03 -20.62
C PRO A 38 -4.43 10.90 -20.91
N TYR A 39 -3.76 10.70 -22.03
CA TYR A 39 -2.56 11.44 -22.46
C TYR A 39 -2.85 12.47 -23.55
N GLU A 40 -3.96 12.36 -24.26
CA GLU A 40 -4.34 13.26 -25.34
C GLU A 40 -4.61 14.67 -24.80
N ALA A 41 -3.78 15.62 -25.24
CA ALA A 41 -3.86 17.03 -24.81
C ALA A 41 -4.48 17.87 -25.92
N VAL A 42 -5.65 18.48 -25.63
CA VAL A 42 -6.36 19.38 -26.53
C VAL A 42 -6.47 20.75 -25.85
N MET A 43 -5.55 21.66 -26.17
CA MET A 43 -5.41 22.95 -25.47
C MET A 43 -6.68 23.81 -25.52
N ASP A 44 -7.48 23.70 -26.59
CA ASP A 44 -8.75 24.40 -26.73
C ASP A 44 -9.77 23.99 -25.65
N ASN A 45 -9.62 22.78 -25.12
CA ASN A 45 -10.46 22.25 -24.05
C ASN A 45 -9.85 22.49 -22.65
N SER A 46 -8.88 23.40 -22.50
CA SER A 46 -8.19 23.63 -21.21
C SER A 46 -9.15 24.11 -20.13
N LEU A 47 -9.15 23.42 -18.98
CA LEU A 47 -9.94 23.77 -17.77
C LEU A 47 -11.45 23.92 -18.02
N LEU A 48 -12.02 23.12 -18.91
CA LEU A 48 -13.46 23.06 -19.10
C LEU A 48 -14.13 22.36 -17.92
N PRO A 49 -15.26 22.87 -17.42
CA PRO A 49 -16.06 22.19 -16.42
C PRO A 49 -16.69 20.92 -16.99
N ALA A 50 -17.31 20.11 -16.11
CA ALA A 50 -18.05 18.92 -16.52
C ALA A 50 -19.13 19.24 -17.54
N ASP A 51 -19.13 18.50 -18.64
CA ASP A 51 -20.11 18.61 -19.73
C ASP A 51 -20.47 17.21 -20.28
N GLY A 52 -21.21 17.18 -21.41
CA GLY A 52 -21.64 15.93 -22.07
C GLY A 52 -20.50 15.12 -22.69
N GLN A 53 -19.34 15.73 -22.97
CA GLN A 53 -18.16 15.06 -23.53
C GLN A 53 -17.14 14.72 -22.42
N HIS A 54 -16.97 15.62 -21.46
CA HIS A 54 -16.04 15.49 -20.35
C HIS A 54 -16.78 15.44 -18.99
N ILE A 55 -17.23 14.25 -18.59
CA ILE A 55 -18.08 14.04 -17.39
C ILE A 55 -17.47 14.63 -16.11
N CYS A 56 -16.13 14.58 -15.97
CA CYS A 56 -15.39 15.14 -14.83
C CYS A 56 -14.61 16.42 -15.20
N GLY A 57 -14.91 17.03 -16.35
CA GLY A 57 -14.18 18.18 -16.87
C GLY A 57 -12.80 17.81 -17.40
N THR A 58 -12.01 18.84 -17.73
CA THR A 58 -10.67 18.71 -18.29
C THR A 58 -9.62 19.38 -17.42
N ASP A 59 -8.36 18.98 -17.61
CA ASP A 59 -7.24 19.57 -16.89
C ASP A 59 -6.62 20.78 -17.65
N LYS A 60 -5.49 21.30 -17.13
CA LYS A 60 -4.78 22.46 -17.69
C LYS A 60 -4.30 22.27 -19.14
N LEU A 61 -4.17 21.02 -19.59
CA LEU A 61 -3.77 20.66 -20.96
C LEU A 61 -4.96 20.20 -21.80
N GLY A 62 -6.21 20.28 -21.28
CA GLY A 62 -7.41 19.82 -21.96
C GLY A 62 -7.56 18.30 -21.97
N ARG A 63 -6.83 17.57 -21.11
CA ARG A 63 -6.95 16.09 -20.98
C ARG A 63 -8.20 15.76 -20.15
N ASP A 64 -8.88 14.67 -20.50
CA ASP A 64 -10.09 14.21 -19.79
C ASP A 64 -9.77 13.71 -18.37
N VAL A 65 -10.37 14.36 -17.36
CA VAL A 65 -10.10 14.07 -15.94
C VAL A 65 -10.62 12.69 -15.55
N LEU A 66 -11.79 12.25 -16.05
CA LEU A 66 -12.34 10.93 -15.72
C LEU A 66 -11.42 9.82 -16.20
N SER A 67 -10.96 9.90 -17.45
CA SER A 67 -10.01 8.94 -18.03
C SER A 67 -8.71 8.90 -17.23
N ARG A 68 -8.21 10.05 -16.78
CA ARG A 68 -7.01 10.14 -15.94
C ARG A 68 -7.23 9.55 -14.56
N VAL A 69 -8.39 9.73 -13.94
CA VAL A 69 -8.72 9.09 -12.64
C VAL A 69 -8.81 7.58 -12.77
N ILE A 70 -9.44 7.07 -13.85
CA ILE A 70 -9.53 5.63 -14.13
C ILE A 70 -8.14 5.02 -14.34
N TYR A 71 -7.30 5.62 -15.17
CA TYR A 71 -5.91 5.17 -15.36
C TYR A 71 -5.06 5.35 -14.10
N GLY A 72 -5.32 6.39 -13.32
CA GLY A 72 -4.71 6.64 -12.02
C GLY A 72 -4.93 5.49 -11.05
N THR A 73 -6.09 4.80 -11.12
CA THR A 73 -6.33 3.58 -10.33
C THR A 73 -5.24 2.54 -10.58
N ARG A 74 -4.87 2.34 -11.85
CA ARG A 74 -3.83 1.38 -12.22
C ARG A 74 -2.46 1.80 -11.70
N SER A 75 -2.05 3.05 -11.91
CA SER A 75 -0.75 3.56 -11.49
C SER A 75 -0.61 3.61 -9.97
N SER A 76 -1.57 4.23 -9.28
CA SER A 76 -1.53 4.42 -7.83
C SER A 76 -1.67 3.10 -7.08
N LEU A 77 -2.63 2.22 -7.46
CA LEU A 77 -2.84 0.95 -6.78
C LEU A 77 -1.68 -0.01 -6.99
N SER A 78 -1.17 -0.16 -8.24
CA SER A 78 -0.08 -1.09 -8.51
C SER A 78 1.19 -0.71 -7.74
N MET A 79 1.54 0.58 -7.70
CA MET A 79 2.72 1.04 -6.96
C MET A 79 2.56 0.93 -5.45
N THR A 80 1.35 1.14 -4.94
CA THR A 80 1.04 0.88 -3.52
C THR A 80 1.20 -0.59 -3.17
N LEU A 81 0.69 -1.50 -4.01
CA LEU A 81 0.84 -2.94 -3.77
C LEU A 81 2.30 -3.39 -3.87
N ILE A 82 3.07 -2.84 -4.81
CA ILE A 82 4.52 -3.08 -4.89
C ILE A 82 5.20 -2.57 -3.61
N LEU A 83 4.89 -1.36 -3.17
CA LEU A 83 5.43 -0.77 -1.94
C LEU A 83 5.15 -1.66 -0.73
N VAL A 84 3.89 -2.05 -0.51
CA VAL A 84 3.51 -2.96 0.59
C VAL A 84 4.23 -4.30 0.47
N GLY A 85 4.33 -4.86 -0.75
CA GLY A 85 5.06 -6.10 -1.00
C GLY A 85 6.54 -6.00 -0.64
N VAL A 86 7.20 -4.91 -1.01
CA VAL A 86 8.63 -4.69 -0.69
C VAL A 86 8.84 -4.57 0.81
N ILE A 87 8.07 -3.71 1.49
CA ILE A 87 8.22 -3.54 2.95
C ILE A 87 7.88 -4.81 3.72
N PHE A 88 6.87 -5.56 3.26
CA PHE A 88 6.49 -6.86 3.82
C PHE A 88 7.63 -7.87 3.70
N VAL A 89 8.17 -8.08 2.51
CA VAL A 89 9.22 -9.09 2.27
C VAL A 89 10.52 -8.71 2.98
N VAL A 90 10.99 -7.47 2.79
CA VAL A 90 12.25 -7.00 3.37
C VAL A 90 12.15 -6.93 4.90
N GLY A 91 11.11 -6.29 5.43
CA GLY A 91 10.94 -6.14 6.86
C GLY A 91 10.74 -7.48 7.56
N THR A 92 9.87 -8.35 7.03
CA THR A 92 9.65 -9.69 7.59
C THR A 92 10.93 -10.53 7.55
N GLY A 93 11.66 -10.52 6.44
CA GLY A 93 12.92 -11.24 6.31
C GLY A 93 13.96 -10.80 7.35
N LEU A 94 14.17 -9.49 7.48
CA LEU A 94 15.09 -8.93 8.47
C LEU A 94 14.61 -9.21 9.91
N GLY A 95 13.31 -9.15 10.18
CA GLY A 95 12.75 -9.47 11.49
C GLY A 95 12.89 -10.94 11.86
N ILE A 96 12.72 -11.86 10.90
CA ILE A 96 12.98 -13.30 11.11
C ILE A 96 14.46 -13.54 11.43
N LEU A 97 15.36 -12.93 10.66
CA LEU A 97 16.80 -13.06 10.90
C LEU A 97 17.18 -12.56 12.30
N ALA A 98 16.70 -11.36 12.68
CA ALA A 98 16.95 -10.78 13.99
C ALA A 98 16.39 -11.67 15.13
N GLY A 99 15.12 -12.06 15.05
CA GLY A 99 14.46 -12.83 16.11
C GLY A 99 14.99 -14.26 16.24
N TYR A 100 15.30 -14.92 15.10
CA TYR A 100 15.74 -16.30 15.13
C TYR A 100 17.19 -16.46 15.56
N PHE A 101 18.13 -15.73 14.98
CA PHE A 101 19.55 -15.84 15.29
C PHE A 101 19.94 -15.05 16.54
N GLY A 102 19.32 -13.92 16.81
CA GLY A 102 19.61 -13.11 18.00
C GLY A 102 21.01 -12.47 17.97
N GLY A 103 21.54 -12.17 19.16
CA GLY A 103 22.93 -11.71 19.34
C GLY A 103 23.25 -10.42 18.59
N ALA A 104 24.44 -10.36 17.98
CA ALA A 104 24.92 -9.18 17.25
C ALA A 104 24.07 -8.84 16.04
N LEU A 105 23.54 -9.84 15.32
CA LEU A 105 22.67 -9.63 14.15
C LEU A 105 21.38 -8.91 14.54
N ASP A 106 20.73 -9.37 15.61
CA ASP A 106 19.55 -8.72 16.18
C ASP A 106 19.87 -7.29 16.62
N ALA A 107 20.97 -7.10 17.35
CA ALA A 107 21.38 -5.79 17.83
C ALA A 107 21.61 -4.79 16.69
N VAL A 108 22.26 -5.20 15.59
CA VAL A 108 22.51 -4.34 14.43
C VAL A 108 21.22 -3.98 13.70
N ILE A 109 20.38 -4.98 13.36
CA ILE A 109 19.13 -4.75 12.64
C ILE A 109 18.20 -3.84 13.45
N MET A 110 18.03 -4.12 14.73
CA MET A 110 17.15 -3.31 15.59
C MET A 110 17.73 -1.91 15.85
N ARG A 111 19.04 -1.74 15.95
CA ARG A 111 19.66 -0.41 16.06
C ARG A 111 19.40 0.44 14.83
N ILE A 112 19.51 -0.13 13.62
CA ILE A 112 19.16 0.58 12.39
C ILE A 112 17.66 0.92 12.38
N ALA A 113 16.79 -0.02 12.76
CA ALA A 113 15.37 0.24 12.87
C ALA A 113 15.05 1.37 13.88
N ASP A 114 15.74 1.39 15.02
CA ASP A 114 15.57 2.44 16.05
C ASP A 114 16.00 3.81 15.54
N MET A 115 17.11 3.89 14.80
CA MET A 115 17.54 5.13 14.16
C MET A 115 16.51 5.64 13.13
N MET A 116 15.96 4.75 12.32
CA MET A 116 14.94 5.13 11.32
C MET A 116 13.67 5.68 11.98
N ILE A 117 13.19 5.04 13.05
CA ILE A 117 11.96 5.45 13.75
C ILE A 117 12.16 6.69 14.61
N SER A 118 13.40 7.08 14.94
CA SER A 118 13.68 8.32 15.68
C SER A 118 13.30 9.58 14.89
N PHE A 119 13.17 9.47 13.57
CA PHE A 119 12.70 10.54 12.70
C PHE A 119 11.23 10.35 12.32
N PRO A 120 10.46 11.44 12.10
CA PRO A 120 9.13 11.32 11.49
C PRO A 120 9.25 10.64 10.11
N GLY A 121 8.56 9.49 9.93
CA GLY A 121 8.76 8.61 8.78
C GLY A 121 8.59 9.32 7.43
N LEU A 122 7.53 10.11 7.27
CA LEU A 122 7.29 10.87 6.03
C LEU A 122 8.40 11.91 5.76
N VAL A 123 8.93 12.57 6.80
CA VAL A 123 10.00 13.56 6.63
C VAL A 123 11.28 12.89 6.13
N LEU A 124 11.62 11.72 6.68
CA LEU A 124 12.77 10.95 6.24
C LEU A 124 12.58 10.43 4.79
N ALA A 125 11.36 9.98 4.47
CA ALA A 125 11.04 9.55 3.11
C ALA A 125 11.16 10.70 2.09
N ILE A 126 10.70 11.93 2.43
CA ILE A 126 10.89 13.12 1.61
C ILE A 126 12.36 13.43 1.39
N ALA A 127 13.18 13.36 2.44
CA ALA A 127 14.62 13.60 2.31
C ALA A 127 15.29 12.60 1.36
N ILE A 128 14.98 11.30 1.49
CA ILE A 128 15.50 10.25 0.61
C ILE A 128 15.00 10.44 -0.82
N ALA A 129 13.70 10.69 -1.03
CA ALA A 129 13.13 10.91 -2.34
C ALA A 129 13.70 12.16 -3.03
N GLY A 130 13.96 13.23 -2.25
CA GLY A 130 14.63 14.43 -2.75
C GLY A 130 16.05 14.18 -3.26
N MET A 131 16.78 13.27 -2.62
CA MET A 131 18.12 12.85 -3.09
C MET A 131 18.07 11.97 -4.35
N LEU A 132 17.05 11.14 -4.48
CA LEU A 132 16.87 10.22 -5.60
C LEU A 132 16.26 10.91 -6.85
N GLY A 133 15.59 12.03 -6.66
CA GLY A 133 14.88 12.76 -7.70
C GLY A 133 13.43 12.27 -7.91
N PRO A 134 12.60 13.12 -8.58
CA PRO A 134 11.17 12.86 -8.79
C PRO A 134 10.96 11.65 -9.72
N ASN A 135 10.46 10.56 -9.18
CA ASN A 135 10.07 9.36 -9.90
C ASN A 135 9.24 8.46 -8.99
N LEU A 136 8.23 7.79 -9.53
CA LEU A 136 7.35 6.93 -8.75
C LEU A 136 8.09 5.74 -8.12
N VAL A 137 9.06 5.16 -8.82
CA VAL A 137 9.90 4.09 -8.29
C VAL A 137 10.80 4.60 -7.16
N ASN A 138 11.38 5.81 -7.30
CA ASN A 138 12.17 6.44 -6.26
C ASN A 138 11.35 6.73 -5.01
N ALA A 139 10.09 7.14 -5.18
CA ALA A 139 9.15 7.32 -4.07
C ALA A 139 8.89 5.99 -3.32
N VAL A 140 8.67 4.90 -4.06
CA VAL A 140 8.54 3.55 -3.47
C VAL A 140 9.80 3.15 -2.72
N ILE A 141 10.98 3.37 -3.27
CA ILE A 141 12.27 3.08 -2.61
C ILE A 141 12.39 3.92 -1.32
N ALA A 142 12.10 5.22 -1.39
CA ALA A 142 12.22 6.13 -0.25
C ALA A 142 11.30 5.74 0.91
N ILE A 143 10.02 5.45 0.63
CA ILE A 143 9.08 5.00 1.67
C ILE A 143 9.49 3.61 2.17
N SER A 144 9.88 2.69 1.30
CA SER A 144 10.33 1.35 1.69
C SER A 144 11.54 1.39 2.62
N ALA A 145 12.51 2.29 2.37
CA ALA A 145 13.71 2.45 3.18
C ALA A 145 13.42 2.85 4.63
N VAL A 146 12.24 3.38 4.89
CA VAL A 146 11.79 3.77 6.24
C VAL A 146 10.82 2.75 6.83
N SER A 147 9.83 2.32 6.05
CA SER A 147 8.66 1.59 6.55
C SER A 147 8.88 0.10 6.80
N TRP A 148 10.00 -0.50 6.29
CA TRP A 148 10.37 -1.89 6.58
C TRP A 148 10.52 -2.17 8.09
N THR A 149 10.87 -1.15 8.86
CA THR A 149 11.15 -1.24 10.31
C THR A 149 9.96 -1.74 11.13
N LYS A 150 8.73 -1.37 10.73
CA LYS A 150 7.47 -1.84 11.34
C LYS A 150 7.36 -3.35 11.24
N TYR A 151 7.56 -3.90 10.03
CA TYR A 151 7.48 -5.34 9.78
C TYR A 151 8.63 -6.10 10.44
N ALA A 152 9.83 -5.53 10.44
CA ALA A 152 10.97 -6.14 11.10
C ALA A 152 10.75 -6.31 12.61
N ARG A 153 10.24 -5.30 13.29
CA ARG A 153 9.92 -5.37 14.72
C ARG A 153 8.78 -6.35 15.00
N LEU A 154 7.71 -6.31 14.19
CA LEU A 154 6.59 -7.23 14.33
C LEU A 154 7.03 -8.67 14.13
N ALA A 155 7.74 -8.96 13.04
CA ALA A 155 8.23 -10.30 12.75
C ALA A 155 9.19 -10.81 13.82
N ARG A 156 10.13 -9.97 14.27
CA ARG A 156 11.03 -10.28 15.39
C ARG A 156 10.27 -10.67 16.64
N SER A 157 9.28 -9.89 17.04
CA SER A 157 8.48 -10.16 18.26
C SER A 157 7.72 -11.49 18.17
N LEU A 158 7.14 -11.78 16.99
CA LEU A 158 6.46 -13.04 16.72
C LEU A 158 7.43 -14.23 16.77
N VAL A 159 8.61 -14.09 16.16
CA VAL A 159 9.65 -15.14 16.20
C VAL A 159 10.10 -15.43 17.63
N LEU A 160 10.34 -14.40 18.43
CA LEU A 160 10.74 -14.58 19.83
C LEU A 160 9.65 -15.31 20.65
N LYS A 161 8.38 -14.94 20.43
CA LYS A 161 7.25 -15.63 21.05
C LYS A 161 7.19 -17.10 20.62
N ILE A 162 7.30 -17.39 19.33
CA ILE A 162 7.27 -18.76 18.82
C ILE A 162 8.45 -19.58 19.37
N LYS A 163 9.63 -18.98 19.49
CA LYS A 163 10.83 -19.68 20.05
C LYS A 163 10.67 -20.10 21.50
N SER A 164 9.82 -19.44 22.27
CA SER A 164 9.57 -19.81 23.68
C SER A 164 8.52 -20.93 23.85
N GLU A 165 7.98 -21.47 22.76
CA GLU A 165 6.99 -22.55 22.80
C GLU A 165 7.65 -23.93 22.94
N LEU A 166 7.05 -24.84 23.71
CA LEU A 166 7.58 -26.19 23.98
C LEU A 166 7.81 -27.00 22.70
N TYR A 167 6.97 -26.86 21.69
CA TYR A 167 7.16 -27.57 20.41
C TYR A 167 8.42 -27.15 19.66
N MET A 168 8.91 -25.94 19.89
CA MET A 168 10.17 -25.44 19.31
C MET A 168 11.38 -26.12 19.96
N GLU A 169 11.36 -26.29 21.28
CA GLU A 169 12.40 -27.04 21.99
C GLU A 169 12.44 -28.51 21.50
N ALA A 170 11.28 -29.13 21.38
CA ALA A 170 11.16 -30.49 20.84
C ALA A 170 11.71 -30.59 19.41
N ALA A 171 11.43 -29.63 18.54
CA ALA A 171 11.95 -29.59 17.17
C ALA A 171 13.48 -29.49 17.12
N VAL A 172 14.08 -28.72 18.04
CA VAL A 172 15.55 -28.60 18.15
C VAL A 172 16.16 -29.93 18.67
N VAL A 173 15.60 -30.53 19.72
CA VAL A 173 16.09 -31.79 20.31
C VAL A 173 16.00 -32.94 19.32
N THR A 174 14.97 -32.97 18.46
CA THR A 174 14.82 -33.96 17.39
C THR A 174 15.75 -33.74 16.19
N GLY A 175 16.64 -32.73 16.25
CA GLY A 175 17.64 -32.48 15.21
C GLY A 175 17.09 -31.80 13.95
N THR A 176 15.93 -31.13 14.02
CA THR A 176 15.38 -30.42 12.88
C THR A 176 16.32 -29.28 12.48
N ARG A 177 16.73 -29.22 11.19
CA ARG A 177 17.61 -28.19 10.68
C ARG A 177 16.92 -26.80 10.71
N THR A 178 17.70 -25.72 10.89
CA THR A 178 17.23 -24.33 10.93
C THR A 178 16.21 -24.00 9.85
N LEU A 179 16.48 -24.32 8.57
CA LEU A 179 15.55 -24.07 7.48
C LEU A 179 14.23 -24.83 7.63
N GLY A 180 14.29 -26.05 8.18
CA GLY A 180 13.10 -26.85 8.52
C GLY A 180 12.28 -26.19 9.62
N ILE A 181 12.94 -25.68 10.66
CA ILE A 181 12.31 -24.93 11.76
C ILE A 181 11.60 -23.69 11.19
N LEU A 182 12.30 -22.88 10.40
CA LEU A 182 11.73 -21.66 9.82
C LEU A 182 10.50 -21.97 8.96
N LYS A 183 10.58 -22.97 8.06
CA LYS A 183 9.50 -23.28 7.12
C LYS A 183 8.29 -23.96 7.76
N ARG A 184 8.51 -24.83 8.77
CA ARG A 184 7.44 -25.66 9.34
C ARG A 184 6.80 -25.06 10.60
N TYR A 185 7.56 -24.26 11.35
CA TYR A 185 7.12 -23.78 12.66
C TYR A 185 7.06 -22.25 12.73
N VAL A 186 8.08 -21.52 12.25
CA VAL A 186 8.12 -20.07 12.39
C VAL A 186 7.20 -19.38 11.40
N VAL A 187 7.45 -19.53 10.10
CA VAL A 187 6.69 -18.82 9.05
C VAL A 187 5.19 -19.12 9.10
N PRO A 188 4.71 -20.38 9.20
CA PRO A 188 3.28 -20.65 9.23
C PRO A 188 2.55 -20.04 10.44
N ASN A 189 3.21 -19.95 11.59
CA ASN A 189 2.61 -19.41 12.81
C ASN A 189 2.60 -17.87 12.89
N MET A 190 3.39 -17.18 12.05
CA MET A 190 3.44 -15.72 12.03
C MET A 190 2.78 -15.10 10.80
N ILE A 191 2.65 -15.85 9.70
CA ILE A 191 2.25 -15.29 8.39
C ILE A 191 0.86 -14.66 8.43
N THR A 192 -0.07 -15.24 9.17
CA THR A 192 -1.44 -14.73 9.32
C THR A 192 -1.44 -13.31 9.86
N THR A 193 -0.74 -13.06 10.98
CA THR A 193 -0.63 -11.72 11.58
C THR A 193 0.04 -10.72 10.63
N LEU A 194 1.05 -11.16 9.89
CA LEU A 194 1.75 -10.32 8.92
C LEU A 194 0.87 -9.96 7.71
N ILE A 195 0.09 -10.91 7.18
CA ILE A 195 -0.85 -10.67 6.07
C ILE A 195 -1.95 -9.70 6.49
N VAL A 196 -2.50 -9.85 7.71
CA VAL A 196 -3.48 -8.91 8.26
C VAL A 196 -2.89 -7.50 8.32
N THR A 197 -1.67 -7.38 8.86
CA THR A 197 -0.96 -6.10 8.92
C THR A 197 -0.74 -5.51 7.53
N ALA A 198 -0.35 -6.34 6.54
CA ALA A 198 -0.15 -5.88 5.18
C ALA A 198 -1.45 -5.39 4.52
N ALA A 199 -2.56 -6.08 4.77
CA ALA A 199 -3.86 -5.68 4.24
C ALA A 199 -4.32 -4.32 4.79
N THR A 200 -4.15 -4.07 6.09
CA THR A 200 -4.45 -2.77 6.71
C THR A 200 -3.48 -1.66 6.27
N ASP A 201 -2.25 -2.01 5.91
CA ASP A 201 -1.25 -1.03 5.49
C ASP A 201 -1.45 -0.51 4.05
N ILE A 202 -2.22 -1.19 3.21
CA ILE A 202 -2.44 -0.74 1.82
C ILE A 202 -3.01 0.68 1.80
N GLY A 203 -4.00 1.00 2.63
CA GLY A 203 -4.58 2.34 2.72
C GLY A 203 -3.58 3.40 3.20
N THR A 204 -2.80 3.08 4.23
CA THR A 204 -1.78 4.00 4.77
C THR A 204 -0.67 4.26 3.76
N MET A 205 -0.16 3.23 3.11
CA MET A 205 0.89 3.35 2.09
C MET A 205 0.41 4.08 0.83
N MET A 206 -0.88 3.93 0.47
CA MET A 206 -1.50 4.73 -0.59
C MET A 206 -1.44 6.23 -0.25
N LEU A 207 -1.79 6.61 0.98
CA LEU A 207 -1.73 8.02 1.42
C LEU A 207 -0.30 8.55 1.45
N GLU A 208 0.67 7.77 1.93
CA GLU A 208 2.08 8.18 1.95
C GLU A 208 2.63 8.38 0.54
N LEU A 209 2.34 7.45 -0.38
CA LEU A 209 2.78 7.54 -1.77
C LEU A 209 2.14 8.72 -2.50
N ALA A 210 0.81 8.89 -2.35
CA ALA A 210 0.09 10.02 -2.92
C ALA A 210 0.56 11.36 -2.32
N GLY A 211 0.86 11.39 -1.01
CA GLY A 211 1.44 12.57 -0.34
C GLY A 211 2.81 12.94 -0.90
N LEU A 212 3.68 11.94 -1.13
CA LEU A 212 5.01 12.16 -1.70
C LEU A 212 4.91 12.67 -3.16
N SER A 213 4.00 12.09 -3.96
CA SER A 213 3.68 12.55 -5.31
C SER A 213 3.09 13.96 -5.32
N PHE A 214 2.19 14.27 -4.39
CA PHE A 214 1.62 15.62 -4.20
C PHE A 214 2.68 16.67 -3.89
N LEU A 215 3.72 16.31 -3.14
CA LEU A 215 4.86 17.18 -2.85
C LEU A 215 5.84 17.29 -4.02
N GLY A 216 5.66 16.52 -5.10
CA GLY A 216 6.49 16.56 -6.30
C GLY A 216 7.66 15.58 -6.31
N PHE A 217 7.73 14.64 -5.37
CA PHE A 217 8.79 13.62 -5.28
C PHE A 217 8.36 12.24 -5.82
N GLY A 218 7.13 12.11 -6.34
CA GLY A 218 6.60 10.86 -6.89
C GLY A 218 6.54 10.85 -8.40
N ALA A 219 5.36 10.51 -8.95
CA ALA A 219 5.13 10.46 -10.38
C ALA A 219 5.43 11.79 -11.08
N THR A 220 5.83 11.70 -12.35
CA THR A 220 6.05 12.87 -13.21
C THR A 220 5.08 12.88 -14.37
N ALA A 221 4.74 14.08 -14.85
CA ALA A 221 3.90 14.23 -16.03
C ALA A 221 4.54 13.51 -17.25
N PRO A 222 3.72 12.92 -18.14
CA PRO A 222 2.27 13.00 -18.22
C PRO A 222 1.51 11.89 -17.46
N THR A 223 2.16 11.10 -16.61
CA THR A 223 1.60 9.90 -15.96
C THR A 223 0.31 10.22 -15.20
N PRO A 224 -0.81 9.53 -15.46
CA PRO A 224 -2.01 9.64 -14.64
C PRO A 224 -1.80 8.89 -13.32
N GLU A 225 -1.48 9.64 -12.26
CA GLU A 225 -1.30 9.16 -10.88
C GLU A 225 -1.97 10.16 -9.95
N TRP A 226 -2.75 9.68 -8.99
CA TRP A 226 -3.66 10.54 -8.21
C TRP A 226 -2.95 11.62 -7.39
N GLY A 227 -1.80 11.32 -6.76
CA GLY A 227 -1.02 12.31 -6.03
C GLY A 227 -0.44 13.39 -6.94
N LEU A 228 0.02 13.01 -8.14
CA LEU A 228 0.45 13.96 -9.16
C LEU A 228 -0.71 14.81 -9.68
N MET A 229 -1.89 14.21 -9.90
CA MET A 229 -3.09 14.95 -10.32
C MET A 229 -3.49 16.00 -9.28
N LEU A 230 -3.40 15.66 -7.98
CA LEU A 230 -3.61 16.64 -6.90
C LEU A 230 -2.56 17.75 -6.93
N ASN A 231 -1.29 17.43 -7.17
CA ASN A 231 -0.21 18.41 -7.30
C ASN A 231 -0.46 19.37 -8.47
N GLU A 232 -0.84 18.84 -9.65
CA GLU A 232 -1.16 19.64 -10.82
C GLU A 232 -2.40 20.50 -10.63
N GLY A 233 -3.41 19.99 -9.90
CA GLY A 233 -4.69 20.67 -9.64
C GLY A 233 -4.62 21.79 -8.60
N ARG A 234 -3.68 21.76 -7.64
CA ARG A 234 -3.63 22.67 -6.49
C ARG A 234 -3.61 24.17 -6.87
N THR A 235 -2.96 24.50 -7.98
CA THR A 235 -2.85 25.89 -8.48
C THR A 235 -4.15 26.39 -9.12
N TYR A 236 -5.07 25.49 -9.43
CA TYR A 236 -6.34 25.79 -10.08
C TYR A 236 -7.55 25.59 -9.15
N LEU A 237 -7.35 25.44 -7.84
CA LEU A 237 -8.40 25.08 -6.89
C LEU A 237 -9.62 26.03 -6.94
N THR A 238 -9.40 27.32 -7.12
CA THR A 238 -10.47 28.32 -7.21
C THR A 238 -11.19 28.34 -8.57
N LYS A 239 -10.52 27.93 -9.64
CA LYS A 239 -11.04 27.97 -11.01
C LYS A 239 -11.57 26.63 -11.48
N ALA A 240 -10.89 25.56 -11.11
CA ALA A 240 -11.17 24.18 -11.55
C ALA A 240 -11.05 23.19 -10.37
N PRO A 241 -11.95 23.29 -9.36
CA PRO A 241 -11.86 22.45 -8.14
C PRO A 241 -11.98 20.96 -8.42
N TRP A 242 -12.60 20.55 -9.53
CA TRP A 242 -12.73 19.14 -9.93
C TRP A 242 -11.40 18.44 -10.11
N LEU A 243 -10.32 19.17 -10.45
CA LEU A 243 -8.97 18.61 -10.60
C LEU A 243 -8.42 18.02 -9.31
N MET A 244 -8.89 18.48 -8.15
CA MET A 244 -8.52 17.93 -6.84
C MET A 244 -9.61 17.02 -6.28
N ILE A 245 -10.88 17.33 -6.51
CA ILE A 245 -12.01 16.60 -5.93
C ILE A 245 -12.02 15.15 -6.43
N TYR A 246 -11.95 14.91 -7.74
CA TYR A 246 -12.08 13.55 -8.27
C TYR A 246 -10.91 12.61 -7.89
N PRO A 247 -9.63 12.99 -8.05
CA PRO A 247 -8.55 12.14 -7.59
C PRO A 247 -8.51 12.01 -6.06
N GLY A 248 -8.92 13.05 -5.31
CA GLY A 248 -9.05 13.00 -3.86
C GLY A 248 -10.11 11.98 -3.42
N ILE A 249 -11.30 11.99 -4.04
CA ILE A 249 -12.36 10.99 -3.78
C ILE A 249 -11.86 9.59 -4.11
N ALA A 250 -11.15 9.39 -5.22
CA ALA A 250 -10.61 8.10 -5.61
C ALA A 250 -9.64 7.54 -4.55
N ILE A 251 -8.75 8.38 -4.02
CA ILE A 251 -7.85 7.99 -2.92
C ILE A 251 -8.66 7.59 -1.68
N VAL A 252 -9.63 8.42 -1.27
CA VAL A 252 -10.46 8.15 -0.08
C VAL A 252 -11.20 6.82 -0.21
N ILE A 253 -11.82 6.55 -1.38
CA ILE A 253 -12.52 5.28 -1.62
C ILE A 253 -11.57 4.09 -1.45
N VAL A 254 -10.39 4.13 -2.07
CA VAL A 254 -9.42 3.03 -1.98
C VAL A 254 -8.93 2.85 -0.54
N VAL A 255 -8.59 3.93 0.14
CA VAL A 255 -8.12 3.90 1.54
C VAL A 255 -9.20 3.28 2.45
N VAL A 256 -10.44 3.73 2.34
CA VAL A 256 -11.55 3.20 3.15
C VAL A 256 -11.78 1.72 2.85
N VAL A 257 -11.83 1.34 1.57
CA VAL A 257 -12.11 -0.05 1.18
C VAL A 257 -11.01 -0.99 1.68
N PHE A 258 -9.74 -0.65 1.49
CA PHE A 258 -8.66 -1.54 1.91
C PHE A 258 -8.46 -1.55 3.42
N ASN A 259 -8.66 -0.45 4.14
CA ASN A 259 -8.61 -0.44 5.61
C ASN A 259 -9.75 -1.30 6.20
N MET A 260 -10.99 -1.12 5.73
CA MET A 260 -12.13 -1.92 6.19
C MET A 260 -11.99 -3.41 5.83
N LEU A 261 -11.41 -3.72 4.67
CA LEU A 261 -11.10 -5.08 4.29
C LEU A 261 -10.04 -5.69 5.23
N GLY A 262 -8.98 -4.94 5.52
CA GLY A 262 -7.94 -5.37 6.45
C GLY A 262 -8.46 -5.63 7.86
N ASP A 263 -9.29 -4.73 8.39
CA ASP A 263 -9.94 -4.90 9.69
C ASP A 263 -10.86 -6.13 9.69
N SER A 264 -11.66 -6.32 8.64
CA SER A 264 -12.54 -7.49 8.51
C SER A 264 -11.75 -8.82 8.43
N ILE A 265 -10.59 -8.83 7.78
CA ILE A 265 -9.69 -9.99 7.77
C ILE A 265 -9.16 -10.26 9.18
N ARG A 266 -8.79 -9.21 9.90
CA ARG A 266 -8.32 -9.31 11.28
C ARG A 266 -9.39 -9.92 12.18
N ASP A 267 -10.63 -9.45 12.10
CA ASP A 267 -11.75 -9.94 12.92
C ASP A 267 -12.04 -11.41 12.66
N ILE A 268 -11.96 -11.86 11.41
CA ILE A 268 -12.15 -13.28 11.04
C ILE A 268 -11.02 -14.17 11.57
N LEU A 269 -9.81 -13.65 11.67
CA LEU A 269 -8.62 -14.41 12.06
C LEU A 269 -8.31 -14.30 13.57
N ASP A 270 -9.06 -13.48 14.32
CA ASP A 270 -8.92 -13.36 15.78
C ASP A 270 -9.69 -14.50 16.47
N PRO A 271 -8.99 -15.44 17.16
CA PRO A 271 -9.63 -16.61 17.79
C PRO A 271 -10.44 -16.30 19.05
N LYS A 272 -10.60 -15.03 19.43
CA LYS A 272 -11.29 -14.61 20.67
C LYS A 272 -12.80 -14.32 20.52
N GLN A 273 -13.38 -14.57 19.34
CA GLN A 273 -14.82 -14.32 19.09
C GLN A 273 -15.69 -15.59 19.12
N GLU A 274 -15.18 -16.72 19.67
CA GLU A 274 -15.99 -17.89 20.01
C GLU A 274 -16.22 -18.02 21.51
#